data_f76764812219d2007abbabdc7c299c96
#
_entry.id   f76764812219d2007abbabdc7c299c96
#
_cell.length_a   1.000
_cell.length_b   1.000
_cell.length_c   1.000
_cell.angle_alpha   90.00
_cell.angle_beta   90.00
_cell.angle_gamma   90.00
#
_symmetry.space_group_name_H-M   'P 1'
#
loop_
_entity.id
_entity.type
_entity.pdbx_description
1 polymer ?
#
loop_
_entity_poly.entity_id
_entity_poly.type
_entity_poly.pdbx_seq_one_letter_code
_entity_poly.pdbx_strand_id
1 'polypeptide(L)'
;GAPKSIKLLKKHMINSAKATGKRFKLEAGTTALHCLPTRFIAGKLMLVRAVILGWKLDVVPPKSNPLDQVLKRYDFSAMTPFQLDNSVARLHLVKKLIVGGGAMSLRLQKMVKEVHTKVYETYGMTETITHIAARRINPTKKKKQSRPFKVLPNINISKDERGCLIIKAPNLSDEIIVTNDVVDILTYKKFNWKGRIDNVINSGGVKLHPEEIEKKLGKIIDSRFFITSIPDDALGNKLVLFIEAAFSEEGLEKMKENIANLKSLEKFEHPKKIYFVEKFEETTSGKIHRDNTLKSRVG
;
A
#
# COMPACT_ATOMS: atom_id res chain seq x y z
N GLY A 1 15.91 3.67 -7.06
CA GLY A 1 16.61 4.95 -7.23
C GLY A 1 17.58 5.23 -6.08
N ALA A 2 18.53 6.12 -6.29
CA ALA A 2 19.46 6.53 -5.23
C ALA A 2 18.70 7.13 -4.04
N PRO A 3 19.11 6.87 -2.78
CA PRO A 3 18.48 7.44 -1.61
C PRO A 3 18.56 8.97 -1.64
N LYS A 4 17.40 9.64 -1.44
CA LYS A 4 17.35 11.10 -1.33
C LYS A 4 17.31 11.50 0.14
N SER A 5 18.13 12.49 0.53
CA SER A 5 18.04 13.12 1.84
C SER A 5 16.89 14.14 1.84
N ILE A 6 15.93 13.97 2.73
CA ILE A 6 14.78 14.87 2.88
C ILE A 6 14.89 15.54 4.24
N LYS A 7 14.96 16.88 4.24
CA LYS A 7 14.96 17.67 5.47
C LYS A 7 13.52 17.82 5.98
N LEU A 8 13.28 17.40 7.21
CA LEU A 8 11.97 17.49 7.86
C LEU A 8 12.06 18.41 9.08
N LEU A 9 11.10 19.31 9.21
CA LEU A 9 11.04 20.23 10.36
C LEU A 9 10.43 19.51 11.56
N LYS A 10 11.01 19.69 12.73
CA LYS A 10 10.48 19.16 14.02
C LYS A 10 9.03 19.57 14.24
N LYS A 11 8.67 20.84 13.95
CA LYS A 11 7.27 21.32 14.05
C LYS A 11 6.30 20.48 13.25
N HIS A 12 6.67 20.07 12.02
CA HIS A 12 5.83 19.25 11.14
C HIS A 12 5.70 17.82 11.68
N MET A 13 6.76 17.24 12.25
CA MET A 13 6.71 15.91 12.88
C MET A 13 5.78 15.92 14.10
N ILE A 14 5.82 16.96 14.93
CA ILE A 14 4.92 17.15 16.06
C ILE A 14 3.46 17.27 15.59
N ASN A 15 3.20 18.09 14.57
CA ASN A 15 1.88 18.26 14.00
C ASN A 15 1.32 16.95 13.43
N SER A 16 2.16 16.19 12.74
CA SER A 16 1.81 14.87 12.22
C SER A 16 1.43 13.89 13.35
N ALA A 17 2.20 13.88 14.45
CA ALA A 17 1.90 13.04 15.61
C ALA A 17 0.54 13.41 16.21
N LYS A 18 0.28 14.70 16.45
CA LYS A 18 -1.00 15.21 16.96
C LYS A 18 -2.17 14.88 16.04
N ALA A 19 -1.99 15.04 14.70
CA ALA A 19 -3.02 14.70 13.72
C ALA A 19 -3.35 13.19 13.74
N THR A 20 -2.36 12.32 13.92
CA THR A 20 -2.55 10.88 14.10
C THR A 20 -3.35 10.57 15.37
N GLY A 21 -2.96 11.13 16.51
CA GLY A 21 -3.68 10.95 17.78
C GLY A 21 -5.15 11.34 17.66
N LYS A 22 -5.42 12.53 17.12
CA LYS A 22 -6.79 13.02 16.88
C LYS A 22 -7.56 12.13 15.91
N ARG A 23 -6.95 11.73 14.79
CA ARG A 23 -7.61 10.90 13.74
C ARG A 23 -8.05 9.53 14.25
N PHE A 24 -7.23 8.91 15.06
CA PHE A 24 -7.46 7.55 15.55
C PHE A 24 -7.94 7.52 17.01
N LYS A 25 -8.18 8.67 17.63
CA LYS A 25 -8.60 8.79 19.03
C LYS A 25 -7.65 8.00 19.94
N LEU A 26 -6.39 8.43 19.96
CA LEU A 26 -5.29 7.84 20.73
C LEU A 26 -4.78 8.91 21.70
N GLU A 27 -5.13 8.76 22.95
CA GLU A 27 -4.87 9.72 24.03
C GLU A 27 -3.60 9.34 24.80
N ALA A 28 -3.20 10.16 25.76
CA ALA A 28 -2.12 9.83 26.68
C ALA A 28 -2.40 8.51 27.40
N GLY A 29 -1.35 7.73 27.66
CA GLY A 29 -1.49 6.40 28.25
C GLY A 29 -1.87 5.29 27.26
N THR A 30 -2.15 5.60 25.98
CA THR A 30 -2.36 4.57 24.94
C THR A 30 -1.20 3.57 24.93
N THR A 31 -1.51 2.28 24.99
CA THR A 31 -0.51 1.21 24.83
C THR A 31 -0.25 0.98 23.35
N ALA A 32 1.01 1.11 22.93
CA ALA A 32 1.38 0.96 21.52
C ALA A 32 2.53 -0.03 21.33
N LEU A 33 2.46 -0.82 20.26
CA LEU A 33 3.54 -1.72 19.85
C LEU A 33 4.29 -1.12 18.66
N HIS A 34 5.61 -0.97 18.83
CA HIS A 34 6.51 -0.54 17.77
C HIS A 34 7.28 -1.73 17.20
N CYS A 35 7.08 -1.98 15.91
CA CYS A 35 7.67 -3.11 15.18
C CYS A 35 8.23 -2.72 13.80
N LEU A 36 8.42 -1.41 13.56
CA LEU A 36 8.95 -0.90 12.29
C LEU A 36 10.43 -0.48 12.44
N PRO A 37 11.28 -0.66 11.43
CA PRO A 37 12.66 -0.20 11.49
C PRO A 37 12.74 1.32 11.62
N THR A 38 13.48 1.81 12.62
CA THR A 38 13.64 3.26 12.90
C THR A 38 14.52 4.00 11.87
N ARG A 39 15.25 3.27 11.02
CA ARG A 39 15.96 3.87 9.87
C ARG A 39 14.98 4.51 8.85
N PHE A 40 13.73 4.07 8.80
CA PHE A 40 12.69 4.62 7.94
C PHE A 40 11.79 5.59 8.71
N ILE A 41 11.20 6.56 7.98
CA ILE A 41 10.34 7.58 8.58
C ILE A 41 9.15 7.00 9.37
N ALA A 42 8.55 5.92 8.89
CA ALA A 42 7.42 5.27 9.57
C ALA A 42 7.78 4.79 10.98
N GLY A 43 8.97 4.17 11.13
CA GLY A 43 9.48 3.75 12.44
C GLY A 43 9.81 4.94 13.34
N LYS A 44 10.53 5.96 12.82
CA LYS A 44 10.83 7.20 13.56
C LYS A 44 9.55 7.86 14.08
N LEU A 45 8.50 7.92 13.28
CA LEU A 45 7.24 8.55 13.66
C LEU A 45 6.46 7.77 14.73
N MET A 46 6.70 6.48 14.90
CA MET A 46 6.13 5.75 16.05
C MET A 46 6.73 6.24 17.36
N LEU A 47 8.05 6.47 17.41
CA LEU A 47 8.74 7.05 18.57
C LEU A 47 8.26 8.48 18.84
N VAL A 48 8.21 9.32 17.80
CA VAL A 48 7.74 10.71 17.93
C VAL A 48 6.32 10.76 18.45
N ARG A 49 5.42 9.89 17.96
CA ARG A 49 4.03 9.80 18.45
C ARG A 49 4.00 9.43 19.93
N ALA A 50 4.78 8.43 20.34
CA ALA A 50 4.82 7.99 21.73
C ALA A 50 5.26 9.12 22.66
N VAL A 51 6.33 9.84 22.32
CA VAL A 51 6.83 10.98 23.12
C VAL A 51 5.82 12.13 23.16
N ILE A 52 5.32 12.56 21.99
CA ILE A 52 4.45 13.75 21.90
C ILE A 52 3.05 13.52 22.48
N LEU A 53 2.56 12.29 22.39
CA LEU A 53 1.19 11.94 22.82
C LEU A 53 1.15 11.20 24.17
N GLY A 54 2.29 11.00 24.83
CA GLY A 54 2.36 10.35 26.14
C GLY A 54 1.93 8.87 26.10
N TRP A 55 2.34 8.11 25.08
CA TRP A 55 1.99 6.70 24.95
C TRP A 55 2.95 5.79 25.73
N LYS A 56 2.43 4.64 26.17
CA LYS A 56 3.22 3.53 26.70
C LYS A 56 3.65 2.65 25.52
N LEU A 57 4.92 2.80 25.08
CA LEU A 57 5.45 2.14 23.88
C LEU A 57 6.32 0.94 24.23
N ASP A 58 5.92 -0.23 23.76
CA ASP A 58 6.80 -1.40 23.74
C ASP A 58 7.41 -1.56 22.35
N VAL A 59 8.64 -2.04 22.32
CA VAL A 59 9.42 -2.21 21.11
C VAL A 59 9.76 -3.67 20.91
N VAL A 60 9.49 -4.19 19.72
CA VAL A 60 9.91 -5.53 19.28
C VAL A 60 10.75 -5.43 18.00
N PRO A 61 11.61 -6.43 17.72
CA PRO A 61 12.38 -6.45 16.49
C PRO A 61 11.48 -6.36 15.25
N PRO A 62 11.90 -5.65 14.19
CA PRO A 62 11.11 -5.47 12.97
C PRO A 62 11.14 -6.74 12.08
N LYS A 63 10.63 -7.85 12.60
CA LYS A 63 10.50 -9.14 11.90
C LYS A 63 9.31 -9.13 10.93
N SER A 64 9.23 -10.16 10.10
CA SER A 64 8.06 -10.40 9.21
C SER A 64 6.78 -10.62 10.01
N ASN A 65 6.85 -11.39 11.11
CA ASN A 65 5.75 -11.56 12.06
C ASN A 65 6.09 -10.90 13.41
N PRO A 66 5.82 -9.60 13.59
CA PRO A 66 6.15 -8.91 14.84
C PRO A 66 5.23 -9.27 16.02
N LEU A 67 4.13 -10.00 15.79
CA LEU A 67 3.22 -10.43 16.85
C LEU A 67 3.51 -11.84 17.37
N ASP A 68 4.50 -12.53 16.82
CA ASP A 68 4.77 -13.95 17.12
C ASP A 68 4.96 -14.23 18.62
N GLN A 69 5.77 -13.41 19.29
CA GLN A 69 6.09 -13.56 20.71
C GLN A 69 5.37 -12.57 21.62
N VAL A 70 4.37 -11.85 21.08
CA VAL A 70 3.62 -10.85 21.85
C VAL A 70 2.56 -11.53 22.71
N LEU A 71 2.57 -11.31 24.02
CA LEU A 71 1.63 -11.94 24.96
C LEU A 71 0.51 -11.01 25.43
N LYS A 72 0.67 -9.70 25.32
CA LYS A 72 -0.34 -8.72 25.77
C LYS A 72 -1.04 -8.01 24.63
N ARG A 73 -2.15 -7.35 24.94
CA ARG A 73 -2.92 -6.55 23.98
C ARG A 73 -2.43 -5.10 23.94
N TYR A 74 -2.52 -4.50 22.76
CA TYR A 74 -2.18 -3.10 22.51
C TYR A 74 -3.35 -2.34 21.90
N ASP A 75 -3.46 -1.07 22.27
CA ASP A 75 -4.45 -0.17 21.68
C ASP A 75 -4.10 0.19 20.23
N PHE A 76 -2.81 0.27 19.92
CA PHE A 76 -2.34 0.75 18.62
C PHE A 76 -1.04 0.07 18.16
N SER A 77 -0.92 -0.12 16.84
CA SER A 77 0.33 -0.45 16.17
C SER A 77 0.33 0.07 14.74
N ALA A 78 1.52 0.08 14.13
CA ALA A 78 1.72 0.38 12.71
C ALA A 78 2.55 -0.73 12.08
N MET A 79 2.13 -1.22 10.91
CA MET A 79 2.80 -2.32 10.19
C MET A 79 2.87 -2.02 8.69
N THR A 80 3.79 -2.70 8.01
CA THR A 80 3.75 -2.83 6.54
C THR A 80 2.70 -3.88 6.13
N PRO A 81 2.25 -3.91 4.86
CA PRO A 81 1.39 -4.99 4.36
C PRO A 81 2.02 -6.37 4.54
N PHE A 82 3.33 -6.50 4.36
CA PHE A 82 4.07 -7.74 4.57
C PHE A 82 4.03 -8.22 6.02
N GLN A 83 4.25 -7.32 6.98
CA GLN A 83 4.13 -7.68 8.41
C GLN A 83 2.71 -8.07 8.78
N LEU A 84 1.71 -7.33 8.29
CA LEU A 84 0.31 -7.66 8.53
C LEU A 84 -0.04 -9.04 7.97
N ASP A 85 0.39 -9.37 6.75
CA ASP A 85 0.11 -10.66 6.12
C ASP A 85 0.58 -11.84 6.99
N ASN A 86 1.77 -11.73 7.56
CA ASN A 86 2.34 -12.75 8.45
C ASN A 86 1.77 -12.71 9.88
N SER A 87 1.00 -11.69 10.25
CA SER A 87 0.51 -11.48 11.63
C SER A 87 -1.00 -11.64 11.78
N VAL A 88 -1.74 -11.96 10.72
CA VAL A 88 -3.22 -11.97 10.73
C VAL A 88 -3.78 -12.85 11.84
N ALA A 89 -3.22 -14.04 12.05
CA ALA A 89 -3.68 -15.00 13.09
C ALA A 89 -3.63 -14.40 14.51
N ARG A 90 -2.69 -13.51 14.78
CA ARG A 90 -2.51 -12.88 16.10
C ARG A 90 -2.97 -11.42 16.15
N LEU A 91 -3.64 -10.95 15.14
CA LEU A 91 -4.04 -9.55 15.02
C LEU A 91 -5.03 -9.09 16.10
N HIS A 92 -5.73 -10.03 16.74
CA HIS A 92 -6.60 -9.79 17.90
C HIS A 92 -5.88 -9.11 19.08
N LEU A 93 -4.53 -9.19 19.10
CA LEU A 93 -3.69 -8.51 20.10
C LEU A 93 -3.58 -6.99 19.87
N VAL A 94 -4.04 -6.48 18.74
CA VAL A 94 -3.98 -5.05 18.41
C VAL A 94 -5.39 -4.51 18.17
N LYS A 95 -5.81 -3.50 18.92
CA LYS A 95 -7.17 -2.90 18.80
C LYS A 95 -7.33 -2.05 17.55
N LYS A 96 -6.30 -1.24 17.20
CA LYS A 96 -6.25 -0.39 16.01
C LYS A 96 -4.90 -0.55 15.33
N LEU A 97 -4.92 -0.82 14.05
CA LEU A 97 -3.73 -0.97 13.21
C LEU A 97 -3.79 0.01 12.04
N ILE A 98 -2.71 0.75 11.82
CA ILE A 98 -2.46 1.44 10.56
C ILE A 98 -1.47 0.64 9.71
N VAL A 99 -1.75 0.54 8.42
CA VAL A 99 -0.94 -0.20 7.45
C VAL A 99 -0.49 0.77 6.38
N GLY A 100 0.81 0.83 6.14
CA GLY A 100 1.39 1.77 5.19
C GLY A 100 2.69 1.29 4.58
N GLY A 101 3.30 2.12 3.75
CA GLY A 101 4.52 1.78 3.02
C GLY A 101 4.30 0.98 1.73
N GLY A 102 3.08 0.56 1.44
CA GLY A 102 2.65 -0.12 0.21
C GLY A 102 1.15 -0.33 0.20
N ALA A 103 0.59 -0.63 -0.97
CA ALA A 103 -0.83 -0.96 -1.10
C ALA A 103 -1.12 -2.36 -0.53
N MET A 104 -2.28 -2.51 0.11
CA MET A 104 -2.75 -3.82 0.56
C MET A 104 -3.35 -4.60 -0.61
N SER A 105 -2.87 -5.82 -0.86
CA SER A 105 -3.47 -6.73 -1.85
C SER A 105 -4.93 -7.05 -1.51
N LEU A 106 -5.74 -7.40 -2.52
CA LEU A 106 -7.13 -7.81 -2.28
C LEU A 106 -7.21 -9.06 -1.39
N ARG A 107 -6.27 -10.01 -1.54
CA ARG A 107 -6.16 -11.18 -0.67
C ARG A 107 -6.02 -10.74 0.79
N LEU A 108 -5.07 -9.86 1.10
CA LEU A 108 -4.85 -9.37 2.46
C LEU A 108 -6.05 -8.58 2.99
N GLN A 109 -6.71 -7.77 2.13
CA GLN A 109 -7.94 -7.08 2.51
C GLN A 109 -9.07 -8.06 2.84
N LYS A 110 -9.19 -9.19 2.11
CA LYS A 110 -10.15 -10.26 2.41
C LYS A 110 -9.84 -10.91 3.76
N MET A 111 -8.57 -11.27 4.00
CA MET A 111 -8.14 -11.93 5.24
C MET A 111 -8.43 -11.09 6.50
N VAL A 112 -8.24 -9.77 6.43
CA VAL A 112 -8.51 -8.89 7.58
C VAL A 112 -9.95 -8.43 7.69
N LYS A 113 -10.84 -8.88 6.81
CA LYS A 113 -12.23 -8.41 6.77
C LYS A 113 -13.02 -8.79 8.02
N GLU A 114 -12.77 -9.99 8.53
CA GLU A 114 -13.52 -10.56 9.66
C GLU A 114 -12.80 -10.40 11.02
N VAL A 115 -11.60 -9.77 11.03
CA VAL A 115 -10.89 -9.56 12.30
C VAL A 115 -11.51 -8.42 13.12
N HIS A 116 -11.47 -8.54 14.44
CA HIS A 116 -11.98 -7.50 15.35
C HIS A 116 -11.13 -6.23 15.37
N THR A 117 -9.85 -6.33 15.03
CA THR A 117 -8.91 -5.21 14.92
C THR A 117 -9.40 -4.17 13.91
N LYS A 118 -9.39 -2.91 14.28
CA LYS A 118 -9.71 -1.82 13.34
C LYS A 118 -8.53 -1.55 12.43
N VAL A 119 -8.55 -2.13 11.22
CA VAL A 119 -7.46 -2.00 10.23
C VAL A 119 -7.71 -0.80 9.32
N TYR A 120 -6.71 0.07 9.22
CA TYR A 120 -6.73 1.25 8.35
C TYR A 120 -5.52 1.21 7.41
N GLU A 121 -5.77 1.26 6.12
CA GLU A 121 -4.73 1.54 5.14
C GLU A 121 -4.49 3.04 5.08
N THR A 122 -3.22 3.44 5.04
CA THR A 122 -2.80 4.84 5.05
C THR A 122 -2.09 5.20 3.75
N TYR A 123 -2.28 6.44 3.31
CA TYR A 123 -1.60 7.03 2.17
C TYR A 123 -0.74 8.20 2.65
N GLY A 124 0.52 8.20 2.25
CA GLY A 124 1.50 9.24 2.56
C GLY A 124 2.90 8.85 2.12
N MET A 125 3.82 9.77 2.25
CA MET A 125 5.22 9.65 1.84
C MET A 125 6.13 10.39 2.81
N THR A 126 7.44 10.33 2.60
CA THR A 126 8.41 11.02 3.48
C THR A 126 8.23 12.53 3.42
N GLU A 127 7.93 13.07 2.26
CA GLU A 127 7.69 14.49 2.00
C GLU A 127 6.49 15.03 2.78
N THR A 128 5.52 14.18 3.08
CA THR A 128 4.36 14.52 3.94
C THR A 128 4.56 14.10 5.41
N ILE A 129 5.81 13.88 5.84
CA ILE A 129 6.19 13.32 7.14
C ILE A 129 5.69 11.89 7.29
N THR A 130 4.39 11.66 7.12
CA THR A 130 3.71 10.37 7.21
C THR A 130 2.41 10.42 6.41
N HIS A 131 1.38 9.68 6.84
CA HIS A 131 0.11 9.62 6.16
C HIS A 131 -0.67 10.94 6.22
N ILE A 132 -1.21 11.30 5.06
CA ILE A 132 -2.14 12.43 4.88
C ILE A 132 -3.59 11.96 4.76
N ALA A 133 -3.80 10.71 4.47
CA ALA A 133 -5.12 10.12 4.32
C ALA A 133 -5.15 8.69 4.84
N ALA A 134 -6.35 8.22 5.18
CA ALA A 134 -6.57 6.84 5.62
C ALA A 134 -7.93 6.34 5.18
N ARG A 135 -8.02 5.03 4.91
CA ARG A 135 -9.29 4.33 4.68
C ARG A 135 -9.40 3.11 5.60
N ARG A 136 -10.58 2.86 6.14
CA ARG A 136 -10.81 1.66 6.94
C ARG A 136 -11.11 0.48 6.02
N ILE A 137 -10.38 -0.63 6.20
CA ILE A 137 -10.47 -1.82 5.36
C ILE A 137 -11.62 -2.72 5.82
N ASN A 138 -11.78 -2.95 7.13
CA ASN A 138 -12.80 -3.83 7.71
C ASN A 138 -13.88 -3.06 8.49
N PRO A 139 -14.83 -2.42 7.82
CA PRO A 139 -15.92 -1.73 8.49
C PRO A 139 -16.92 -2.72 9.10
N THR A 140 -17.55 -2.31 10.21
CA THR A 140 -18.58 -3.09 10.93
C THR A 140 -19.87 -3.35 10.14
N LYS A 141 -20.11 -2.60 9.07
CA LYS A 141 -21.27 -2.79 8.18
C LYS A 141 -20.80 -3.37 6.83
N LYS A 142 -21.45 -4.42 6.35
CA LYS A 142 -21.20 -5.07 5.05
C LYS A 142 -21.39 -4.06 3.91
N LYS A 143 -20.33 -3.35 3.51
CA LYS A 143 -20.30 -2.57 2.27
C LYS A 143 -19.46 -3.33 1.25
N LYS A 144 -20.05 -3.59 0.07
CA LYS A 144 -19.43 -4.38 -1.01
C LYS A 144 -18.26 -3.66 -1.71
N GLN A 145 -18.13 -2.33 -1.60
CA GLN A 145 -17.14 -1.55 -2.33
C GLN A 145 -15.96 -1.11 -1.45
N SER A 146 -14.77 -1.07 -2.05
CA SER A 146 -13.58 -0.46 -1.47
C SER A 146 -13.86 1.00 -1.11
N ARG A 147 -13.50 1.41 0.12
CA ARG A 147 -13.68 2.80 0.54
C ARG A 147 -12.57 3.68 -0.03
N PRO A 148 -12.89 4.91 -0.45
CA PRO A 148 -11.88 5.89 -0.82
C PRO A 148 -11.01 6.28 0.40
N PHE A 149 -9.82 6.75 0.12
CA PHE A 149 -9.00 7.42 1.11
C PHE A 149 -9.68 8.72 1.55
N LYS A 150 -9.76 8.92 2.87
CA LYS A 150 -10.26 10.16 3.46
C LYS A 150 -9.06 10.96 3.99
N VAL A 151 -8.93 12.16 3.48
CA VAL A 151 -7.86 13.11 3.82
C VAL A 151 -8.01 13.57 5.28
N LEU A 152 -6.88 13.79 5.95
CA LEU A 152 -6.83 14.34 7.29
C LEU A 152 -7.22 15.85 7.28
N PRO A 153 -7.59 16.43 8.43
CA PRO A 153 -7.88 17.87 8.52
C PRO A 153 -6.70 18.73 8.07
N ASN A 154 -7.01 19.93 7.57
CA ASN A 154 -6.04 20.95 7.13
C ASN A 154 -5.12 20.48 5.98
N ILE A 155 -5.58 19.53 5.17
CA ILE A 155 -4.92 19.09 3.94
C ILE A 155 -5.87 19.33 2.78
N ASN A 156 -5.38 19.99 1.76
CA ASN A 156 -6.06 20.20 0.48
C ASN A 156 -5.41 19.33 -0.59
N ILE A 157 -6.22 18.77 -1.46
CA ILE A 157 -5.79 17.93 -2.56
C ILE A 157 -6.34 18.46 -3.87
N SER A 158 -5.55 18.38 -4.93
CA SER A 158 -5.92 18.64 -6.32
C SER A 158 -5.17 17.69 -7.25
N LYS A 159 -5.40 17.81 -8.56
CA LYS A 159 -4.64 17.06 -9.59
C LYS A 159 -3.87 18.04 -10.47
N ASP A 160 -2.71 17.59 -10.95
CA ASP A 160 -2.03 18.23 -12.07
C ASP A 160 -2.62 17.80 -13.42
N GLU A 161 -2.09 18.32 -14.53
CA GLU A 161 -2.51 18.00 -15.89
C GLU A 161 -2.29 16.52 -16.25
N ARG A 162 -1.36 15.84 -15.57
CA ARG A 162 -1.09 14.40 -15.72
C ARG A 162 -2.09 13.52 -14.97
N GLY A 163 -3.01 14.12 -14.18
CA GLY A 163 -3.91 13.42 -13.30
C GLY A 163 -3.27 12.98 -11.98
N CYS A 164 -2.05 13.46 -11.67
CA CYS A 164 -1.33 13.13 -10.46
C CYS A 164 -1.75 14.00 -9.29
N LEU A 165 -1.70 13.42 -8.08
CA LEU A 165 -2.10 14.09 -6.85
C LEU A 165 -1.15 15.22 -6.48
N ILE A 166 -1.71 16.39 -6.25
CA ILE A 166 -1.05 17.55 -5.63
C ILE A 166 -1.56 17.68 -4.20
N ILE A 167 -0.63 17.85 -3.25
CA ILE A 167 -0.92 17.92 -1.82
C ILE A 167 -0.45 19.28 -1.29
N LYS A 168 -1.39 20.04 -0.71
CA LYS A 168 -1.09 21.25 0.06
C LYS A 168 -1.41 20.97 1.53
N ALA A 169 -0.38 20.85 2.36
CA ALA A 169 -0.48 20.43 3.75
C ALA A 169 0.39 21.33 4.65
N PRO A 170 0.01 22.60 4.92
CA PRO A 170 0.87 23.59 5.56
C PRO A 170 1.33 23.21 6.98
N ASN A 171 0.61 22.29 7.63
CA ASN A 171 1.03 21.75 8.93
C ASN A 171 2.10 20.64 8.84
N LEU A 172 2.39 20.13 7.63
CA LEU A 172 3.29 19.00 7.39
C LEU A 172 4.44 19.34 6.45
N SER A 173 4.27 20.34 5.59
CA SER A 173 5.28 20.82 4.64
C SER A 173 5.02 22.28 4.34
N ASP A 174 6.09 23.06 4.25
CA ASP A 174 6.02 24.46 3.80
C ASP A 174 5.86 24.54 2.26
N GLU A 175 6.09 23.44 1.54
CA GLU A 175 6.00 23.35 0.07
C GLU A 175 4.75 22.58 -0.36
N ILE A 176 4.29 22.89 -1.58
CA ILE A 176 3.27 22.09 -2.27
C ILE A 176 3.96 20.83 -2.81
N ILE A 177 3.41 19.67 -2.49
CA ILE A 177 3.98 18.37 -2.90
C ILE A 177 3.24 17.91 -4.15
N VAL A 178 3.96 17.84 -5.28
CA VAL A 178 3.49 17.26 -6.54
C VAL A 178 3.96 15.81 -6.58
N THR A 179 3.03 14.88 -6.71
CA THR A 179 3.33 13.46 -6.69
C THR A 179 3.34 12.85 -8.09
N ASN A 180 3.77 11.60 -8.18
CA ASN A 180 3.59 10.74 -9.35
C ASN A 180 2.46 9.71 -9.16
N ASP A 181 1.56 9.96 -8.22
CA ASP A 181 0.44 9.08 -7.90
C ASP A 181 -0.82 9.54 -8.63
N VAL A 182 -1.29 8.74 -9.57
CA VAL A 182 -2.53 8.98 -10.33
C VAL A 182 -3.73 8.71 -9.43
N VAL A 183 -4.68 9.65 -9.41
CA VAL A 183 -5.84 9.58 -8.53
C VAL A 183 -7.15 9.99 -9.19
N ASP A 184 -8.27 9.48 -8.67
CA ASP A 184 -9.61 10.05 -8.87
C ASP A 184 -10.04 10.81 -7.64
N ILE A 185 -10.18 12.11 -7.74
CA ILE A 185 -10.71 12.93 -6.65
C ILE A 185 -12.25 12.87 -6.71
N LEU A 186 -12.84 12.28 -5.66
CA LEU A 186 -14.29 12.13 -5.51
C LEU A 186 -14.91 13.37 -4.85
N THR A 187 -14.19 13.95 -3.91
CA THR A 187 -14.54 15.21 -3.23
C THR A 187 -13.24 15.86 -2.75
N TYR A 188 -13.30 17.13 -2.32
CA TYR A 188 -12.16 17.84 -1.74
C TYR A 188 -11.49 17.12 -0.54
N LYS A 189 -12.11 16.07 0.01
CA LYS A 189 -11.60 15.25 1.13
C LYS A 189 -11.52 13.75 0.86
N LYS A 190 -11.79 13.31 -0.37
CA LYS A 190 -11.80 11.88 -0.70
C LYS A 190 -11.23 11.63 -2.08
N PHE A 191 -10.37 10.64 -2.18
CA PHE A 191 -9.83 10.19 -3.46
C PHE A 191 -9.63 8.67 -3.49
N ASN A 192 -9.60 8.12 -4.71
CA ASN A 192 -9.11 6.78 -4.99
C ASN A 192 -7.72 6.89 -5.62
N TRP A 193 -6.79 6.09 -5.13
CA TRP A 193 -5.49 5.92 -5.73
C TRP A 193 -5.57 4.86 -6.83
N LYS A 194 -5.04 5.16 -8.03
CA LYS A 194 -5.07 4.29 -9.21
C LYS A 194 -3.74 3.60 -9.47
N GLY A 195 -2.65 4.19 -9.05
CA GLY A 195 -1.31 3.70 -9.31
C GLY A 195 -0.32 4.84 -9.49
N ARG A 196 0.89 4.50 -9.93
CA ARG A 196 1.91 5.50 -10.24
C ARG A 196 1.96 5.77 -11.74
N ILE A 197 2.16 7.04 -12.10
CA ILE A 197 2.31 7.42 -13.51
C ILE A 197 3.53 6.76 -14.16
N ASP A 198 4.58 6.53 -13.37
CA ASP A 198 5.81 5.86 -13.79
C ASP A 198 5.57 4.40 -14.23
N ASN A 199 4.50 3.78 -13.74
CA ASN A 199 4.12 2.41 -14.03
C ASN A 199 3.11 2.29 -15.18
N VAL A 200 2.60 3.42 -15.70
CA VAL A 200 1.61 3.40 -16.78
C VAL A 200 2.22 2.74 -18.03
N ILE A 201 1.52 1.76 -18.55
CA ILE A 201 1.91 1.02 -19.75
C ILE A 201 1.14 1.58 -20.94
N ASN A 202 1.85 2.00 -21.99
CA ASN A 202 1.24 2.38 -23.27
C ASN A 202 1.28 1.16 -24.20
N SER A 203 0.13 0.55 -24.42
CA SER A 203 -0.03 -0.64 -25.25
C SER A 203 -1.00 -0.36 -26.39
N GLY A 204 -0.50 -0.29 -27.62
CA GLY A 204 -1.32 0.03 -28.79
C GLY A 204 -2.03 1.38 -28.69
N GLY A 205 -1.40 2.39 -28.11
CA GLY A 205 -1.98 3.72 -27.88
C GLY A 205 -2.92 3.82 -26.67
N VAL A 206 -3.18 2.74 -25.97
CA VAL A 206 -4.02 2.72 -24.76
C VAL A 206 -3.15 2.82 -23.50
N LYS A 207 -3.45 3.78 -22.63
CA LYS A 207 -2.79 3.92 -21.33
C LYS A 207 -3.41 2.96 -20.31
N LEU A 208 -2.64 1.98 -19.88
CA LEU A 208 -3.05 0.95 -18.92
C LEU A 208 -2.41 1.23 -17.55
N HIS A 209 -3.19 1.10 -16.50
CA HIS A 209 -2.74 1.26 -15.11
C HIS A 209 -2.54 -0.11 -14.47
N PRO A 210 -1.30 -0.61 -14.30
CA PRO A 210 -1.04 -1.94 -13.78
C PRO A 210 -1.73 -2.22 -12.44
N GLU A 211 -1.73 -1.25 -11.53
CA GLU A 211 -2.29 -1.41 -10.21
C GLU A 211 -3.84 -1.56 -10.23
N GLU A 212 -4.52 -0.94 -11.20
CA GLU A 212 -5.96 -1.15 -11.40
C GLU A 212 -6.25 -2.55 -11.98
N ILE A 213 -5.42 -3.01 -12.91
CA ILE A 213 -5.50 -4.37 -13.48
C ILE A 213 -5.20 -5.41 -12.39
N GLU A 214 -4.15 -5.22 -11.60
CA GLU A 214 -3.80 -6.05 -10.46
C GLU A 214 -4.97 -6.13 -9.45
N LYS A 215 -5.64 -5.03 -9.19
CA LYS A 215 -6.83 -5.03 -8.35
C LYS A 215 -7.96 -5.88 -8.92
N LYS A 216 -8.16 -5.90 -10.24
CA LYS A 216 -9.16 -6.77 -10.89
C LYS A 216 -8.74 -8.23 -10.80
N LEU A 217 -7.48 -8.56 -11.15
CA LEU A 217 -6.92 -9.91 -11.13
C LEU A 217 -6.82 -10.51 -9.71
N GLY A 218 -6.63 -9.71 -8.67
CA GLY A 218 -6.61 -10.17 -7.28
C GLY A 218 -7.95 -10.76 -6.78
N LYS A 219 -9.00 -10.78 -7.63
CA LYS A 219 -10.25 -11.53 -7.36
C LYS A 219 -10.08 -13.01 -7.60
N ILE A 220 -9.14 -13.40 -8.50
CA ILE A 220 -8.93 -14.76 -8.99
C ILE A 220 -7.52 -15.29 -8.72
N ILE A 221 -6.56 -14.42 -8.35
CA ILE A 221 -5.18 -14.77 -8.02
C ILE A 221 -4.93 -14.56 -6.54
N ASP A 222 -4.64 -15.61 -5.80
CA ASP A 222 -4.34 -15.54 -4.37
C ASP A 222 -2.83 -15.50 -4.07
N SER A 223 -1.96 -15.97 -4.98
CA SER A 223 -0.51 -15.81 -4.89
C SER A 223 -0.08 -14.35 -5.03
N ARG A 224 1.18 -14.04 -4.73
CA ARG A 224 1.74 -12.74 -5.07
C ARG A 224 1.90 -12.65 -6.58
N PHE A 225 1.56 -11.51 -7.14
CA PHE A 225 1.67 -11.27 -8.58
C PHE A 225 1.83 -9.78 -8.86
N PHE A 226 2.24 -9.47 -10.09
CA PHE A 226 2.23 -8.09 -10.60
C PHE A 226 2.06 -8.08 -12.12
N ILE A 227 1.58 -6.95 -12.62
CA ILE A 227 1.47 -6.62 -14.04
C ILE A 227 2.63 -5.71 -14.43
N THR A 228 3.23 -5.99 -15.57
CA THR A 228 4.22 -5.14 -16.24
C THR A 228 4.10 -5.27 -17.74
N SER A 229 5.04 -4.72 -18.47
CA SER A 229 5.10 -4.87 -19.94
C SER A 229 6.47 -5.30 -20.42
N ILE A 230 6.48 -5.87 -21.60
CA ILE A 230 7.69 -6.12 -22.39
C ILE A 230 7.52 -5.49 -23.76
N PRO A 231 8.60 -5.15 -24.46
CA PRO A 231 8.54 -4.63 -25.83
C PRO A 231 7.76 -5.54 -26.76
N ASP A 232 7.03 -4.95 -27.72
CA ASP A 232 6.24 -5.66 -28.73
C ASP A 232 6.19 -4.83 -30.01
N ASP A 233 6.49 -5.42 -31.14
CA ASP A 233 6.62 -4.72 -32.43
C ASP A 233 5.29 -4.08 -32.89
N ALA A 234 4.16 -4.74 -32.59
CA ALA A 234 2.85 -4.24 -33.01
C ALA A 234 2.22 -3.25 -32.03
N LEU A 235 2.44 -3.44 -30.74
CA LEU A 235 1.78 -2.66 -29.67
C LEU A 235 2.72 -1.66 -29.00
N GLY A 236 4.01 -1.63 -29.36
CA GLY A 236 5.06 -0.92 -28.64
C GLY A 236 5.38 -1.62 -27.32
N ASN A 237 4.36 -1.89 -26.50
CA ASN A 237 4.47 -2.68 -25.26
C ASN A 237 3.28 -3.64 -25.15
N LYS A 238 3.54 -4.90 -24.82
CA LYS A 238 2.50 -5.86 -24.46
C LYS A 238 2.46 -6.14 -22.98
N LEU A 239 1.24 -6.23 -22.46
CA LEU A 239 0.96 -6.50 -21.06
C LEU A 239 1.34 -7.93 -20.70
N VAL A 240 2.06 -8.11 -19.60
CA VAL A 240 2.45 -9.43 -19.08
C VAL A 240 2.15 -9.54 -17.59
N LEU A 241 1.81 -10.75 -17.15
CA LEU A 241 1.50 -11.09 -15.77
C LEU A 241 2.60 -11.98 -15.20
N PHE A 242 3.15 -11.60 -14.05
CA PHE A 242 4.06 -12.43 -13.26
C PHE A 242 3.35 -12.95 -12.02
N ILE A 243 3.44 -14.26 -11.75
CA ILE A 243 2.83 -14.92 -10.60
C ILE A 243 3.92 -15.64 -9.81
N GLU A 244 3.98 -15.41 -8.50
CA GLU A 244 4.90 -16.11 -7.59
C GLU A 244 4.31 -17.48 -7.22
N ALA A 245 4.67 -18.49 -7.99
CA ALA A 245 4.26 -19.86 -7.81
C ALA A 245 5.15 -20.81 -8.65
N ALA A 246 5.19 -22.08 -8.29
CA ALA A 246 5.78 -23.11 -9.12
C ALA A 246 5.00 -23.21 -10.45
N PHE A 247 5.74 -23.41 -11.54
CA PHE A 247 5.14 -23.59 -12.87
C PHE A 247 4.49 -24.99 -12.99
N SER A 248 3.29 -25.02 -13.55
CA SER A 248 2.69 -26.26 -14.10
C SER A 248 1.83 -25.89 -15.32
N GLU A 249 1.77 -26.79 -16.30
CA GLU A 249 0.94 -26.58 -17.50
C GLU A 249 -0.55 -26.48 -17.15
N GLU A 250 -1.03 -27.33 -16.25
CA GLU A 250 -2.41 -27.28 -15.76
C GLU A 250 -2.70 -25.92 -15.07
N GLY A 251 -1.78 -25.44 -14.22
CA GLY A 251 -1.90 -24.13 -13.56
C GLY A 251 -1.93 -22.98 -14.55
N LEU A 252 -1.16 -23.05 -15.64
CA LEU A 252 -1.14 -22.04 -16.69
C LEU A 252 -2.49 -22.02 -17.44
N GLU A 253 -3.00 -23.16 -17.90
CA GLU A 253 -4.26 -23.23 -18.64
C GLU A 253 -5.44 -22.78 -17.78
N LYS A 254 -5.51 -23.25 -16.53
CA LYS A 254 -6.52 -22.80 -15.57
C LYS A 254 -6.46 -21.29 -15.31
N MET A 255 -5.26 -20.71 -15.26
CA MET A 255 -5.09 -19.26 -15.08
C MET A 255 -5.56 -18.50 -16.32
N LYS A 256 -5.23 -18.96 -17.53
CA LYS A 256 -5.73 -18.38 -18.78
C LYS A 256 -7.26 -18.37 -18.83
N GLU A 257 -7.89 -19.51 -18.49
CA GLU A 257 -9.35 -19.63 -18.45
C GLU A 257 -9.97 -18.66 -17.43
N ASN A 258 -9.44 -18.61 -16.21
CA ASN A 258 -9.90 -17.71 -15.17
C ASN A 258 -9.82 -16.24 -15.59
N ILE A 259 -8.73 -15.84 -16.25
CA ILE A 259 -8.52 -14.47 -16.76
C ILE A 259 -9.52 -14.19 -17.90
N ALA A 260 -9.72 -15.11 -18.84
CA ALA A 260 -10.67 -14.95 -19.93
C ALA A 260 -12.11 -14.75 -19.42
N ASN A 261 -12.49 -15.48 -18.37
CA ASN A 261 -13.82 -15.40 -17.74
C ASN A 261 -14.00 -14.20 -16.80
N LEU A 262 -12.96 -13.41 -16.53
CA LEU A 262 -13.02 -12.28 -15.60
C LEU A 262 -13.67 -11.05 -16.25
N LYS A 263 -14.99 -10.94 -16.18
CA LYS A 263 -15.82 -9.86 -16.79
C LYS A 263 -15.41 -8.44 -16.37
N SER A 264 -14.59 -8.26 -15.36
CA SER A 264 -14.14 -6.94 -14.90
C SER A 264 -12.89 -6.44 -15.63
N LEU A 265 -12.22 -7.27 -16.44
CA LEU A 265 -11.13 -6.84 -17.32
C LEU A 265 -11.68 -6.30 -18.63
N GLU A 266 -11.13 -5.19 -19.07
CA GLU A 266 -11.41 -4.66 -20.41
C GLU A 266 -10.52 -5.32 -21.47
N LYS A 267 -10.88 -5.18 -22.75
CA LYS A 267 -10.20 -5.84 -23.87
C LYS A 267 -8.68 -5.72 -23.86
N PHE A 268 -8.16 -4.53 -23.53
CA PHE A 268 -6.72 -4.26 -23.53
C PHE A 268 -6.03 -4.59 -22.20
N GLU A 269 -6.78 -4.93 -21.16
CA GLU A 269 -6.25 -5.27 -19.84
C GLU A 269 -5.90 -6.77 -19.67
N HIS A 270 -6.17 -7.58 -20.70
CA HIS A 270 -5.83 -9.00 -20.70
C HIS A 270 -4.33 -9.20 -20.94
N PRO A 271 -3.58 -9.80 -20.00
CA PRO A 271 -2.16 -10.10 -20.20
C PRO A 271 -1.96 -11.02 -21.41
N LYS A 272 -1.01 -10.68 -22.26
CA LYS A 272 -0.67 -11.45 -23.46
C LYS A 272 0.23 -12.65 -23.15
N LYS A 273 0.95 -12.59 -22.00
CA LYS A 273 1.81 -13.67 -21.53
C LYS A 273 1.77 -13.75 -20.01
N ILE A 274 1.87 -14.98 -19.48
CA ILE A 274 1.88 -15.26 -18.05
C ILE A 274 3.22 -15.94 -17.74
N TYR A 275 3.92 -15.43 -16.74
CA TYR A 275 5.16 -15.99 -16.23
C TYR A 275 4.96 -16.46 -14.80
N PHE A 276 5.40 -17.68 -14.50
CA PHE A 276 5.49 -18.21 -13.15
C PHE A 276 6.93 -18.08 -12.66
N VAL A 277 7.09 -17.61 -11.44
CA VAL A 277 8.38 -17.39 -10.79
C VAL A 277 8.29 -17.95 -9.39
N GLU A 278 9.22 -18.81 -8.99
CA GLU A 278 9.19 -19.42 -7.64
C GLU A 278 9.24 -18.38 -6.54
N LYS A 279 10.05 -17.32 -6.73
CA LYS A 279 10.20 -16.23 -5.78
C LYS A 279 10.52 -14.92 -6.48
N PHE A 280 9.88 -13.84 -6.07
CA PHE A 280 10.16 -12.51 -6.58
C PHE A 280 11.41 -11.90 -5.94
N GLU A 281 12.12 -11.10 -6.74
CA GLU A 281 13.15 -10.20 -6.23
C GLU A 281 12.51 -9.11 -5.37
N GLU A 282 13.09 -8.84 -4.20
CA GLU A 282 12.55 -7.90 -3.23
C GLU A 282 13.53 -6.78 -2.90
N THR A 283 12.98 -5.61 -2.63
CA THR A 283 13.72 -4.51 -2.03
C THR A 283 14.01 -4.80 -0.56
N THR A 284 14.93 -4.04 0.07
CA THR A 284 15.23 -4.13 1.51
C THR A 284 14.03 -3.86 2.42
N SER A 285 12.94 -3.32 1.88
CA SER A 285 11.67 -3.08 2.57
C SER A 285 10.61 -4.15 2.33
N GLY A 286 10.95 -5.26 1.63
CA GLY A 286 10.03 -6.37 1.31
C GLY A 286 9.03 -6.06 0.19
N LYS A 287 9.30 -5.04 -0.65
CA LYS A 287 8.49 -4.75 -1.84
C LYS A 287 9.04 -5.52 -3.04
N ILE A 288 8.17 -5.97 -3.93
CA ILE A 288 8.56 -6.62 -5.19
C ILE A 288 9.39 -5.64 -6.03
N HIS A 289 10.56 -6.08 -6.46
CA HIS A 289 11.41 -5.36 -7.40
C HIS A 289 11.05 -5.81 -8.82
N ARG A 290 10.03 -5.17 -9.43
CA ARG A 290 9.45 -5.58 -10.72
C ARG A 290 10.51 -5.67 -11.82
N ASP A 291 11.37 -4.66 -11.97
CA ASP A 291 12.38 -4.60 -13.02
C ASP A 291 13.43 -5.72 -12.90
N ASN A 292 13.88 -6.02 -11.67
CA ASN A 292 14.85 -7.10 -11.47
C ASN A 292 14.20 -8.46 -11.74
N THR A 293 12.97 -8.67 -11.25
CA THR A 293 12.21 -9.91 -11.53
C THR A 293 11.97 -10.07 -13.03
N LEU A 294 11.66 -9.00 -13.76
CA LEU A 294 11.49 -9.03 -15.21
C LEU A 294 12.80 -9.44 -15.92
N LYS A 295 13.92 -8.76 -15.60
CA LYS A 295 15.23 -9.03 -16.22
C LYS A 295 15.71 -10.46 -16.00
N SER A 296 15.43 -11.05 -14.85
CA SER A 296 15.84 -12.45 -14.57
C SER A 296 15.09 -13.51 -15.38
N ARG A 297 14.04 -13.13 -16.13
CA ARG A 297 13.16 -14.08 -16.86
C ARG A 297 12.97 -13.75 -18.34
N VAL A 298 13.27 -12.54 -18.78
CA VAL A 298 13.01 -12.07 -20.16
C VAL A 298 14.28 -11.56 -20.82
N GLY A 299 15.39 -11.44 -20.05
CA GLY A 299 16.73 -11.09 -20.50
C GLY A 299 17.46 -12.25 -21.16
#